data_5090e5f317619b25f702c869f7000b93
#
_entry.id   5090e5f317619b25f702c869f7000b93
#
_cell.length_a   1.000
_cell.length_b   1.000
_cell.length_c   1.000
_cell.angle_alpha   90.00
_cell.angle_beta   90.00
_cell.angle_gamma   90.00
#
_symmetry.space_group_name_H-M   'P 1'
#
loop_
_entity.id
_entity.type
_entity.pdbx_description
1 polymer ?
#
loop_
_entity_poly.entity_id
_entity_poly.type
_entity_poly.pdbx_seq_one_letter_code
_entity_poly.pdbx_strand_id
1 'polypeptide(L)'
;MERTAPAVYFQCFIFLLIKAVLLTKTVMAEPRAKTVNITCSQKLEHNSTIFVQNFVATMEKISEQMSSSGYGTAVEGTGGPDTNYGLAQCYGDLSLLDCVLCYAEARTVLPQCFPYNGGRIYLDGCFMRAENYSFYDEYTGPGDKAVCGNTTKKNTSFQAAAKKAVMAAVQAAPNNKGYARAEVAVAGTANDSAYVLANCWRSLDVKSCIACLENASSSVLGCLPWSEGRALNTGCFMRFSDSDFLNKEEENGSSGGK
;
A
#
# COMPACT_ATOMS: atom_id res chain seq x y z
N MET A 1 62.21 10.30 27.73
CA MET A 1 61.09 9.41 28.17
C MET A 1 59.81 9.92 27.54
N GLU A 2 59.38 9.23 26.48
CA GLU A 2 58.25 9.59 25.62
C GLU A 2 56.92 9.34 26.33
N ARG A 3 56.05 10.34 26.30
CA ARG A 3 54.62 10.21 26.65
C ARG A 3 53.79 10.37 25.39
N THR A 4 53.63 9.32 24.60
CA THR A 4 52.80 9.31 23.37
C THR A 4 51.55 8.42 23.46
N ALA A 5 51.19 7.93 24.65
CA ALA A 5 50.07 6.98 24.81
C ALA A 5 48.60 7.53 24.72
N PRO A 6 48.27 8.77 25.13
CA PRO A 6 46.84 9.17 25.17
C PRO A 6 46.22 9.50 23.81
N ALA A 7 47.00 9.98 22.83
CA ALA A 7 46.47 10.41 21.53
C ALA A 7 46.00 9.21 20.65
N VAL A 8 46.70 8.08 20.73
CA VAL A 8 46.37 6.88 19.94
C VAL A 8 45.08 6.23 20.44
N TYR A 9 44.86 6.18 21.75
CA TYR A 9 43.63 5.64 22.33
C TYR A 9 42.42 6.50 21.98
N PHE A 10 42.57 7.82 21.94
CA PHE A 10 41.49 8.75 21.59
C PHE A 10 41.11 8.60 20.11
N GLN A 11 42.06 8.45 19.20
CA GLN A 11 41.80 8.20 17.79
C GLN A 11 41.12 6.84 17.56
N CYS A 12 41.56 5.76 18.22
CA CYS A 12 40.92 4.45 18.14
C CYS A 12 39.48 4.50 18.66
N PHE A 13 39.20 5.26 19.73
CA PHE A 13 37.83 5.39 20.28
C PHE A 13 36.90 6.14 19.35
N ILE A 14 37.39 7.21 18.70
CA ILE A 14 36.64 7.94 17.68
C ILE A 14 36.34 7.04 16.47
N PHE A 15 37.29 6.26 15.98
CA PHE A 15 37.10 5.32 14.87
C PHE A 15 36.09 4.22 15.21
N LEU A 16 36.06 3.73 16.46
CA LEU A 16 35.09 2.74 16.92
C LEU A 16 33.68 3.35 17.03
N LEU A 17 33.56 4.57 17.51
CA LEU A 17 32.28 5.28 17.57
C LEU A 17 31.73 5.58 16.17
N ILE A 18 32.58 6.02 15.23
CA ILE A 18 32.17 6.26 13.84
C ILE A 18 31.75 4.95 13.17
N LYS A 19 32.44 3.83 13.38
CA LYS A 19 32.04 2.51 12.89
C LYS A 19 30.73 2.03 13.52
N ALA A 20 30.52 2.26 14.81
CA ALA A 20 29.25 1.91 15.47
C ALA A 20 28.06 2.71 14.94
N VAL A 21 28.23 4.00 14.65
CA VAL A 21 27.21 4.86 14.04
C VAL A 21 26.94 4.48 12.57
N LEU A 22 27.96 4.05 11.83
CA LEU A 22 27.81 3.58 10.44
C LEU A 22 27.21 2.17 10.32
N LEU A 23 27.19 1.38 11.42
CA LEU A 23 26.63 0.02 11.45
C LEU A 23 25.18 -0.02 11.92
N THR A 24 24.63 1.07 12.44
CA THR A 24 23.19 1.17 12.61
C THR A 24 22.55 1.40 11.25
N LYS A 25 22.33 0.33 10.48
CA LYS A 25 21.30 0.32 9.46
C LYS A 25 19.99 0.53 10.21
N THR A 26 19.56 1.79 10.32
CA THR A 26 18.17 2.07 10.63
C THR A 26 17.37 1.39 9.52
N VAL A 27 16.70 0.30 9.83
CA VAL A 27 15.65 -0.25 8.98
C VAL A 27 14.54 0.78 9.07
N MET A 28 14.68 1.84 8.27
CA MET A 28 13.58 2.77 8.01
C MET A 28 12.58 1.94 7.20
N ALA A 29 11.43 1.65 7.78
CA ALA A 29 10.30 1.14 7.02
C ALA A 29 10.05 2.14 5.89
N GLU A 30 9.96 1.66 4.66
CA GLU A 30 9.70 2.53 3.51
C GLU A 30 8.19 2.78 3.43
N PRO A 31 7.72 4.04 3.38
CA PRO A 31 6.28 4.35 3.35
C PRO A 31 5.58 3.87 2.08
N ARG A 32 6.31 3.27 1.16
CA ARG A 32 5.81 2.78 -0.14
C ARG A 32 4.92 3.80 -0.87
N ALA A 33 5.35 5.06 -0.84
CA ALA A 33 4.63 6.18 -1.43
C ALA A 33 4.75 6.28 -2.96
N LYS A 34 5.42 5.33 -3.61
CA LYS A 34 5.54 5.32 -5.07
C LYS A 34 4.18 5.13 -5.74
N THR A 35 3.83 6.06 -6.64
CA THR A 35 2.63 5.94 -7.46
C THR A 35 2.73 4.76 -8.41
N VAL A 36 1.76 3.85 -8.33
CA VAL A 36 1.60 2.71 -9.24
C VAL A 36 0.71 3.09 -10.42
N ASN A 37 -0.40 3.75 -10.14
CA ASN A 37 -1.34 4.21 -11.17
C ASN A 37 -2.26 5.31 -10.65
N ILE A 38 -2.63 6.22 -11.54
CA ILE A 38 -3.71 7.18 -11.36
C ILE A 38 -4.74 6.98 -12.48
N THR A 39 -6.02 7.06 -12.15
CA THR A 39 -7.13 7.02 -13.11
C THR A 39 -8.09 8.13 -12.75
N CYS A 40 -8.29 9.07 -13.64
CA CYS A 40 -9.23 10.16 -13.48
C CYS A 40 -10.60 9.79 -14.05
N SER A 41 -11.66 10.35 -13.52
CA SER A 41 -12.99 10.27 -14.12
C SER A 41 -12.97 10.95 -15.50
N GLN A 42 -14.04 10.74 -16.28
CA GLN A 42 -14.17 11.39 -17.60
C GLN A 42 -15.18 12.55 -17.59
N LYS A 43 -15.75 12.86 -16.43
CA LYS A 43 -16.74 13.93 -16.26
C LYS A 43 -16.06 15.14 -15.62
N LEU A 44 -16.34 16.32 -16.15
CA LEU A 44 -15.86 17.57 -15.55
C LEU A 44 -16.67 17.90 -14.29
N GLU A 45 -16.08 18.68 -13.39
CA GLU A 45 -16.79 19.32 -12.29
C GLU A 45 -17.83 20.30 -12.85
N HIS A 46 -18.87 20.58 -12.06
CA HIS A 46 -19.93 21.51 -12.45
C HIS A 46 -19.57 22.96 -12.05
N ASN A 47 -18.99 23.16 -10.87
CA ASN A 47 -18.51 24.44 -10.38
C ASN A 47 -17.16 24.26 -9.68
N SER A 48 -16.10 24.72 -10.32
CA SER A 48 -14.71 24.53 -9.86
C SER A 48 -14.49 25.03 -8.44
N THR A 49 -15.07 26.15 -8.05
CA THR A 49 -14.88 26.69 -6.70
C THR A 49 -15.53 25.80 -5.64
N ILE A 50 -16.78 25.38 -5.86
CA ILE A 50 -17.52 24.50 -4.94
C ILE A 50 -16.84 23.13 -4.89
N PHE A 51 -16.48 22.57 -6.05
CA PHE A 51 -15.82 21.29 -6.13
C PHE A 51 -14.49 21.28 -5.36
N VAL A 52 -13.62 22.26 -5.57
CA VAL A 52 -12.31 22.33 -4.88
C VAL A 52 -12.50 22.49 -3.37
N GLN A 53 -13.45 23.34 -2.93
CA GLN A 53 -13.74 23.47 -1.49
C GLN A 53 -14.20 22.17 -0.86
N ASN A 54 -15.14 21.45 -1.50
CA ASN A 54 -15.63 20.18 -1.00
C ASN A 54 -14.54 19.10 -1.03
N PHE A 55 -13.73 19.04 -2.10
CA PHE A 55 -12.61 18.11 -2.19
C PHE A 55 -11.60 18.32 -1.06
N VAL A 56 -11.17 19.56 -0.83
CA VAL A 56 -10.20 19.89 0.24
C VAL A 56 -10.78 19.52 1.61
N ALA A 57 -12.03 19.89 1.89
CA ALA A 57 -12.68 19.56 3.15
C ALA A 57 -12.83 18.04 3.36
N THR A 58 -13.15 17.28 2.30
CA THR A 58 -13.18 15.82 2.33
C THR A 58 -11.82 15.25 2.71
N MET A 59 -10.74 15.75 2.06
CA MET A 59 -9.38 15.25 2.31
C MET A 59 -8.88 15.59 3.72
N GLU A 60 -9.24 16.74 4.28
CA GLU A 60 -8.88 17.08 5.66
C GLU A 60 -9.56 16.14 6.66
N LYS A 61 -10.87 15.87 6.52
CA LYS A 61 -11.58 14.91 7.38
C LYS A 61 -11.01 13.49 7.29
N ILE A 62 -10.62 13.07 6.09
CA ILE A 62 -9.96 11.76 5.91
C ILE A 62 -8.58 11.75 6.58
N SER A 63 -7.83 12.86 6.52
CA SER A 63 -6.49 12.97 7.13
C SER A 63 -6.49 12.67 8.63
N GLU A 64 -7.49 13.18 9.36
CA GLU A 64 -7.66 12.91 10.78
C GLU A 64 -7.89 11.41 11.06
N GLN A 65 -8.70 10.75 10.23
CA GLN A 65 -9.00 9.32 10.36
C GLN A 65 -7.80 8.45 9.97
N MET A 66 -7.05 8.84 8.92
CA MET A 66 -5.85 8.13 8.46
C MET A 66 -4.76 8.10 9.52
N SER A 67 -4.58 9.21 10.27
CA SER A 67 -3.57 9.30 11.34
C SER A 67 -3.85 8.39 12.54
N SER A 68 -5.10 7.96 12.73
CA SER A 68 -5.52 7.13 13.86
C SER A 68 -5.73 5.66 13.50
N SER A 69 -6.17 5.35 12.27
CA SER A 69 -6.63 4.01 11.90
C SER A 69 -6.10 3.49 10.57
N GLY A 70 -5.41 4.32 9.79
CA GLY A 70 -4.99 3.99 8.43
C GLY A 70 -6.15 3.82 7.43
N TYR A 71 -7.35 4.28 7.79
CA TYR A 71 -8.56 4.25 6.96
C TYR A 71 -9.43 5.46 7.25
N GLY A 72 -10.00 6.04 6.21
CA GLY A 72 -10.93 7.15 6.34
C GLY A 72 -11.89 7.27 5.18
N THR A 73 -13.10 7.74 5.50
CA THR A 73 -14.13 8.15 4.54
C THR A 73 -14.74 9.47 4.96
N ALA A 74 -15.08 10.30 4.00
CA ALA A 74 -15.80 11.54 4.25
C ALA A 74 -16.67 11.94 3.06
N VAL A 75 -17.69 12.75 3.33
CA VAL A 75 -18.56 13.33 2.31
C VAL A 75 -18.71 14.81 2.61
N GLU A 76 -18.48 15.64 1.61
CA GLU A 76 -18.66 17.10 1.68
C GLU A 76 -19.53 17.61 0.53
N GLY A 77 -20.38 18.59 0.84
CA GLY A 77 -21.35 19.17 -0.06
C GLY A 77 -22.80 18.81 0.30
N THR A 78 -23.74 19.37 -0.45
CA THR A 78 -25.18 19.31 -0.15
C THR A 78 -25.97 18.33 -1.02
N GLY A 79 -25.30 17.32 -1.61
CA GLY A 79 -25.94 16.35 -2.51
C GLY A 79 -26.03 16.78 -3.97
N GLY A 80 -25.41 17.92 -4.33
CA GLY A 80 -25.33 18.40 -5.72
C GLY A 80 -24.21 17.77 -6.53
N PRO A 81 -24.02 18.17 -7.80
CA PRO A 81 -23.03 17.59 -8.72
C PRO A 81 -21.57 17.77 -8.28
N ASP A 82 -21.29 18.76 -7.43
CA ASP A 82 -19.97 19.03 -6.87
C ASP A 82 -19.81 18.49 -5.43
N THR A 83 -20.74 17.64 -4.94
CA THR A 83 -20.54 16.87 -3.71
C THR A 83 -19.34 15.95 -3.89
N ASN A 84 -18.49 15.85 -2.87
CA ASN A 84 -17.31 15.00 -2.89
C ASN A 84 -17.42 13.87 -1.88
N TYR A 85 -17.31 12.65 -2.36
CA TYR A 85 -17.21 11.42 -1.58
C TYR A 85 -15.76 10.95 -1.64
N GLY A 86 -15.13 10.77 -0.51
CA GLY A 86 -13.74 10.36 -0.42
C GLY A 86 -13.53 9.11 0.40
N LEU A 87 -12.54 8.31 0.00
CA LEU A 87 -12.04 7.15 0.73
C LEU A 87 -10.53 7.08 0.59
N ALA A 88 -9.83 6.83 1.70
CA ALA A 88 -8.44 6.45 1.69
C ALA A 88 -8.18 5.28 2.63
N GLN A 89 -7.22 4.43 2.27
CA GLN A 89 -6.83 3.28 3.06
C GLN A 89 -5.38 2.91 2.81
N CYS A 90 -4.65 2.67 3.90
CA CYS A 90 -3.33 2.04 3.83
C CYS A 90 -3.47 0.52 3.81
N TYR A 91 -2.51 -0.16 3.17
CA TYR A 91 -2.47 -1.62 3.21
C TYR A 91 -2.04 -2.08 4.60
N GLY A 92 -2.57 -3.24 5.01
CA GLY A 92 -2.60 -3.65 6.40
C GLY A 92 -1.26 -3.98 7.05
N ASP A 93 -0.15 -3.93 6.30
CA ASP A 93 1.20 -4.13 6.81
C ASP A 93 1.98 -2.81 7.05
N LEU A 94 1.40 -1.64 6.72
CA LEU A 94 2.04 -0.37 7.00
C LEU A 94 1.89 0.03 8.46
N SER A 95 2.96 0.61 9.03
CA SER A 95 2.86 1.36 10.28
C SER A 95 1.97 2.60 10.09
N LEU A 96 1.41 3.13 11.17
CA LEU A 96 0.62 4.37 11.08
C LEU A 96 1.44 5.55 10.56
N LEU A 97 2.73 5.63 10.88
CA LEU A 97 3.61 6.68 10.38
C LEU A 97 3.79 6.58 8.86
N ASP A 98 4.14 5.39 8.37
CA ASP A 98 4.30 5.16 6.93
C ASP A 98 2.98 5.36 6.18
N CYS A 99 1.88 5.00 6.80
CA CYS A 99 0.54 5.24 6.29
C CYS A 99 0.26 6.73 6.08
N VAL A 100 0.53 7.56 7.09
CA VAL A 100 0.36 9.02 6.99
C VAL A 100 1.23 9.60 5.87
N LEU A 101 2.46 9.13 5.72
CA LEU A 101 3.37 9.57 4.66
C LEU A 101 2.87 9.14 3.27
N CYS A 102 2.40 7.89 3.12
CA CYS A 102 1.80 7.42 1.87
C CYS A 102 0.55 8.21 1.50
N TYR A 103 -0.34 8.45 2.46
CA TYR A 103 -1.55 9.26 2.25
C TYR A 103 -1.23 10.72 1.90
N ALA A 104 -0.22 11.32 2.53
CA ALA A 104 0.23 12.67 2.19
C ALA A 104 0.64 12.75 0.72
N GLU A 105 1.38 11.78 0.20
CA GLU A 105 1.72 11.69 -1.23
C GLU A 105 0.46 11.53 -2.09
N ALA A 106 -0.47 10.65 -1.74
CA ALA A 106 -1.71 10.47 -2.48
C ALA A 106 -2.51 11.77 -2.62
N ARG A 107 -2.55 12.61 -1.56
CA ARG A 107 -3.19 13.93 -1.56
C ARG A 107 -2.54 14.94 -2.49
N THR A 108 -1.25 14.82 -2.76
CA THR A 108 -0.54 15.72 -3.69
C THR A 108 -0.70 15.29 -5.14
N VAL A 109 -0.89 14.00 -5.39
CA VAL A 109 -0.94 13.44 -6.74
C VAL A 109 -2.38 13.39 -7.30
N LEU A 110 -3.39 13.01 -6.50
CA LEU A 110 -4.78 12.88 -6.99
C LEU A 110 -5.34 14.18 -7.59
N PRO A 111 -5.03 15.40 -7.09
CA PRO A 111 -5.44 16.65 -7.72
C PRO A 111 -5.00 16.85 -9.16
N GLN A 112 -4.06 16.07 -9.68
CA GLN A 112 -3.72 16.07 -11.11
C GLN A 112 -4.91 15.65 -12.00
N CYS A 113 -5.94 15.03 -11.44
CA CYS A 113 -7.18 14.72 -12.14
C CYS A 113 -8.04 15.96 -12.41
N PHE A 114 -7.85 17.08 -11.71
CA PHE A 114 -8.60 18.30 -11.99
C PHE A 114 -8.39 18.73 -13.47
N PRO A 115 -9.43 19.13 -14.21
CA PRO A 115 -10.79 19.50 -13.78
C PRO A 115 -11.83 18.37 -13.79
N TYR A 116 -11.42 17.11 -13.85
CA TYR A 116 -12.40 16.01 -13.71
C TYR A 116 -12.90 15.89 -12.27
N ASN A 117 -14.20 15.49 -12.14
CA ASN A 117 -14.89 15.48 -10.86
C ASN A 117 -14.60 14.27 -9.98
N GLY A 118 -13.63 13.44 -10.34
CA GLY A 118 -13.25 12.29 -9.55
C GLY A 118 -11.98 11.61 -10.08
N GLY A 119 -11.52 10.65 -9.32
CA GLY A 119 -10.37 9.84 -9.66
C GLY A 119 -9.94 8.93 -8.52
N ARG A 120 -9.05 8.01 -8.86
CA ARG A 120 -8.44 7.09 -7.91
C ARG A 120 -6.95 6.94 -8.16
N ILE A 121 -6.21 6.79 -7.08
CA ILE A 121 -4.77 6.59 -7.09
C ILE A 121 -4.39 5.37 -6.27
N TYR A 122 -3.51 4.55 -6.82
CA TYR A 122 -2.88 3.43 -6.15
C TYR A 122 -1.40 3.76 -5.97
N LEU A 123 -0.95 3.76 -4.74
CA LEU A 123 0.46 3.75 -4.39
C LEU A 123 0.85 2.34 -3.92
N ASP A 124 2.14 2.07 -3.81
CA ASP A 124 2.61 0.76 -3.34
C ASP A 124 2.24 0.46 -1.87
N GLY A 125 1.82 1.47 -1.10
CA GLY A 125 1.45 1.35 0.31
C GLY A 125 0.02 1.76 0.67
N CYS A 126 -0.67 2.51 -0.19
CA CYS A 126 -2.01 3.00 0.10
C CYS A 126 -2.83 3.29 -1.17
N PHE A 127 -4.12 3.48 -0.95
CA PHE A 127 -5.10 3.81 -1.95
C PHE A 127 -5.88 5.05 -1.53
N MET A 128 -6.29 5.87 -2.51
CA MET A 128 -7.20 6.99 -2.30
C MET A 128 -8.11 7.12 -3.52
N ARG A 129 -9.40 7.39 -3.28
CA ARG A 129 -10.42 7.67 -4.30
C ARG A 129 -11.30 8.82 -3.87
N ALA A 130 -11.66 9.67 -4.82
CA ALA A 130 -12.64 10.72 -4.67
C ALA A 130 -13.57 10.71 -5.88
N GLU A 131 -14.89 10.84 -5.67
CA GLU A 131 -15.92 10.88 -6.72
C GLU A 131 -17.02 11.86 -6.31
N ASN A 132 -17.89 12.23 -7.27
CA ASN A 132 -19.06 13.03 -6.98
C ASN A 132 -20.32 12.21 -6.65
N TYR A 133 -20.15 10.93 -6.38
CA TYR A 133 -21.21 9.99 -6.00
C TYR A 133 -20.70 8.97 -4.99
N SER A 134 -21.62 8.30 -4.28
CA SER A 134 -21.26 7.23 -3.33
C SER A 134 -20.81 5.98 -4.08
N PHE A 135 -19.57 5.57 -3.84
CA PHE A 135 -18.92 4.40 -4.47
C PHE A 135 -18.47 3.36 -3.44
N TYR A 136 -18.82 3.52 -2.19
CA TYR A 136 -18.24 2.76 -1.09
C TYR A 136 -18.50 1.25 -1.13
N ASP A 137 -19.52 0.81 -1.84
CA ASP A 137 -19.91 -0.58 -2.06
C ASP A 137 -19.43 -1.16 -3.41
N GLU A 138 -18.77 -0.35 -4.24
CA GLU A 138 -18.24 -0.82 -5.52
C GLU A 138 -17.02 -1.73 -5.32
N TYR A 139 -17.12 -2.97 -5.77
CA TYR A 139 -16.03 -3.95 -5.70
C TYR A 139 -15.40 -4.27 -7.07
N THR A 140 -16.02 -3.86 -8.17
CA THR A 140 -15.54 -4.02 -9.56
C THR A 140 -15.86 -2.78 -10.38
N GLY A 141 -15.07 -2.49 -11.39
CA GLY A 141 -15.27 -1.31 -12.23
C GLY A 141 -14.44 -1.31 -13.51
N PRO A 142 -14.75 -0.39 -14.44
CA PRO A 142 -14.17 -0.38 -15.79
C PRO A 142 -12.67 -0.07 -15.84
N GLY A 143 -12.08 0.38 -14.74
CA GLY A 143 -10.65 0.65 -14.67
C GLY A 143 -9.83 -0.44 -13.98
N ASP A 144 -10.43 -1.58 -13.69
CA ASP A 144 -9.76 -2.71 -13.05
C ASP A 144 -8.74 -3.33 -14.00
N LYS A 145 -7.49 -3.48 -13.53
CA LYS A 145 -6.38 -3.97 -14.36
C LYS A 145 -5.24 -4.56 -13.54
N ALA A 146 -4.38 -5.32 -14.21
CA ALA A 146 -3.09 -5.70 -13.67
C ALA A 146 -1.97 -4.79 -14.20
N VAL A 147 -0.96 -4.56 -13.35
CA VAL A 147 0.31 -3.92 -13.70
C VAL A 147 1.42 -4.90 -13.37
N CYS A 148 2.07 -5.40 -14.42
CA CYS A 148 3.14 -6.39 -14.28
C CYS A 148 4.50 -5.70 -14.16
N GLY A 149 5.46 -6.40 -13.55
CA GLY A 149 6.85 -5.98 -13.49
C GLY A 149 7.54 -6.03 -14.85
N ASN A 150 8.83 -5.70 -14.87
CA ASN A 150 9.66 -5.66 -16.05
C ASN A 150 10.78 -6.72 -16.07
N THR A 151 10.89 -7.51 -15.03
CA THR A 151 11.87 -8.60 -14.88
C THR A 151 11.15 -9.95 -14.89
N THR A 152 11.60 -10.88 -15.74
CA THR A 152 10.98 -12.21 -15.81
C THR A 152 11.67 -13.22 -14.92
N LYS A 153 10.88 -14.05 -14.22
CA LYS A 153 11.31 -15.28 -13.54
C LYS A 153 10.75 -16.49 -14.27
N LYS A 154 11.52 -17.05 -15.20
CA LYS A 154 11.11 -18.24 -15.99
C LYS A 154 11.05 -19.52 -15.16
N ASN A 155 11.50 -19.50 -13.89
CA ASN A 155 11.48 -20.64 -12.99
C ASN A 155 10.03 -21.05 -12.67
N THR A 156 9.65 -22.25 -13.08
CA THR A 156 8.31 -22.82 -12.83
C THR A 156 8.02 -23.03 -11.35
N SER A 157 9.05 -23.28 -10.53
CA SER A 157 8.90 -23.40 -9.07
C SER A 157 8.48 -22.06 -8.44
N PHE A 158 9.02 -20.92 -8.91
CA PHE A 158 8.57 -19.60 -8.48
C PHE A 158 7.11 -19.34 -8.87
N GLN A 159 6.73 -19.67 -10.12
CA GLN A 159 5.35 -19.51 -10.57
C GLN A 159 4.37 -20.34 -9.73
N ALA A 160 4.75 -21.55 -9.36
CA ALA A 160 3.94 -22.40 -8.49
C ALA A 160 3.83 -21.82 -7.06
N ALA A 161 4.94 -21.31 -6.50
CA ALA A 161 4.95 -20.65 -5.19
C ALA A 161 4.08 -19.39 -5.20
N ALA A 162 4.19 -18.53 -6.22
CA ALA A 162 3.37 -17.33 -6.38
C ALA A 162 1.87 -17.65 -6.46
N LYS A 163 1.49 -18.65 -7.26
CA LYS A 163 0.08 -19.13 -7.33
C LYS A 163 -0.42 -19.58 -5.96
N LYS A 164 0.37 -20.37 -5.24
CA LYS A 164 0.00 -20.86 -3.90
C LYS A 164 -0.14 -19.72 -2.90
N ALA A 165 0.78 -18.76 -2.91
CA ALA A 165 0.75 -17.61 -2.02
C ALA A 165 -0.46 -16.69 -2.31
N VAL A 166 -0.77 -16.42 -3.59
CA VAL A 166 -1.96 -15.67 -4.01
C VAL A 166 -3.24 -16.33 -3.51
N MET A 167 -3.41 -17.63 -3.72
CA MET A 167 -4.60 -18.34 -3.28
C MET A 167 -4.75 -18.36 -1.76
N ALA A 168 -3.64 -18.48 -1.02
CA ALA A 168 -3.65 -18.41 0.45
C ALA A 168 -4.11 -17.02 0.92
N ALA A 169 -3.62 -15.93 0.30
CA ALA A 169 -4.02 -14.56 0.65
C ALA A 169 -5.50 -14.30 0.32
N VAL A 170 -6.01 -14.78 -0.82
CA VAL A 170 -7.44 -14.68 -1.21
C VAL A 170 -8.35 -15.33 -0.16
N GLN A 171 -7.97 -16.50 0.33
CA GLN A 171 -8.76 -17.23 1.33
C GLN A 171 -8.73 -16.58 2.71
N ALA A 172 -7.59 -16.01 3.10
CA ALA A 172 -7.40 -15.46 4.43
C ALA A 172 -7.96 -14.03 4.61
N ALA A 173 -7.83 -13.17 3.60
CA ALA A 173 -8.13 -11.75 3.73
C ALA A 173 -9.59 -11.44 4.13
N PRO A 174 -10.63 -12.06 3.57
CA PRO A 174 -12.02 -11.72 3.91
C PRO A 174 -12.35 -11.94 5.38
N ASN A 175 -11.72 -12.92 6.02
CA ASN A 175 -11.93 -13.26 7.43
C ASN A 175 -10.99 -12.49 8.38
N ASN A 176 -10.08 -11.69 7.83
CA ASN A 176 -9.09 -10.90 8.57
C ASN A 176 -9.21 -9.41 8.22
N LYS A 177 -10.39 -8.83 8.39
CA LYS A 177 -10.68 -7.41 8.14
C LYS A 177 -10.30 -6.95 6.72
N GLY A 178 -10.38 -7.86 5.74
CA GLY A 178 -10.05 -7.58 4.35
C GLY A 178 -8.55 -7.62 4.01
N TYR A 179 -7.67 -8.01 4.93
CA TYR A 179 -6.22 -8.01 4.74
C TYR A 179 -5.61 -9.40 4.94
N ALA A 180 -4.68 -9.76 4.07
CA ALA A 180 -3.78 -10.90 4.28
C ALA A 180 -2.43 -10.68 3.62
N ARG A 181 -1.41 -11.31 4.20
CA ARG A 181 -0.10 -11.52 3.60
C ARG A 181 0.20 -13.00 3.55
N ALA A 182 0.98 -13.41 2.56
CA ALA A 182 1.45 -14.78 2.44
C ALA A 182 2.88 -14.81 1.91
N GLU A 183 3.65 -15.75 2.40
CA GLU A 183 4.97 -16.09 1.92
C GLU A 183 5.01 -17.60 1.64
N VAL A 184 5.52 -17.96 0.47
CA VAL A 184 5.70 -19.37 0.09
C VAL A 184 7.10 -19.57 -0.47
N ALA A 185 7.87 -20.44 0.18
CA ALA A 185 9.22 -20.81 -0.26
C ALA A 185 9.20 -21.43 -1.66
N VAL A 186 10.18 -21.07 -2.49
CA VAL A 186 10.35 -21.60 -3.84
C VAL A 186 11.08 -22.93 -3.77
N ALA A 187 10.43 -23.99 -4.26
CA ALA A 187 11.00 -25.34 -4.24
C ALA A 187 12.32 -25.41 -5.03
N GLY A 188 13.33 -26.02 -4.43
CA GLY A 188 14.66 -26.20 -5.04
C GLY A 188 15.60 -24.99 -4.89
N THR A 189 15.23 -23.99 -4.09
CA THR A 189 16.11 -22.86 -3.73
C THR A 189 16.23 -22.75 -2.21
N ALA A 190 17.36 -22.21 -1.71
CA ALA A 190 17.59 -22.12 -0.27
C ALA A 190 16.86 -20.92 0.38
N ASN A 191 16.74 -19.80 -0.34
CA ASN A 191 16.31 -18.52 0.24
C ASN A 191 15.29 -17.74 -0.63
N ASP A 192 14.82 -18.30 -1.75
CA ASP A 192 13.83 -17.61 -2.57
C ASP A 192 12.41 -17.91 -2.05
N SER A 193 11.60 -16.87 -1.98
CA SER A 193 10.18 -16.96 -1.65
C SER A 193 9.34 -16.14 -2.64
N ALA A 194 8.06 -16.46 -2.71
CA ALA A 194 7.04 -15.61 -3.31
C ALA A 194 6.27 -14.92 -2.18
N TYR A 195 6.25 -13.60 -2.20
CA TYR A 195 5.57 -12.74 -1.23
C TYR A 195 4.29 -12.19 -1.83
N VAL A 196 3.22 -12.16 -1.05
CA VAL A 196 1.91 -11.66 -1.48
C VAL A 196 1.29 -10.79 -0.40
N LEU A 197 0.61 -9.74 -0.85
CA LEU A 197 -0.29 -8.92 -0.07
C LEU A 197 -1.63 -8.83 -0.81
N ALA A 198 -2.74 -9.00 -0.07
CA ALA A 198 -4.10 -8.79 -0.53
C ALA A 198 -4.83 -7.87 0.44
N ASN A 199 -5.53 -6.86 -0.09
CA ASN A 199 -6.25 -5.89 0.75
C ASN A 199 -7.54 -5.43 0.07
N CYS A 200 -8.70 -5.70 0.71
CA CYS A 200 -9.99 -5.11 0.37
C CYS A 200 -10.16 -3.75 1.06
N TRP A 201 -10.94 -2.86 0.45
CA TRP A 201 -11.35 -1.65 1.16
C TRP A 201 -12.30 -2.00 2.29
N ARG A 202 -12.12 -1.35 3.45
CA ARG A 202 -12.92 -1.60 4.66
C ARG A 202 -14.40 -1.18 4.52
N SER A 203 -14.74 -0.47 3.45
CA SER A 203 -16.11 -0.13 3.10
C SER A 203 -16.92 -1.30 2.54
N LEU A 204 -16.26 -2.36 2.06
CA LEU A 204 -16.91 -3.51 1.46
C LEU A 204 -17.36 -4.53 2.51
N ASP A 205 -18.46 -5.19 2.23
CA ASP A 205 -18.83 -6.41 2.94
C ASP A 205 -17.95 -7.61 2.53
N VAL A 206 -18.05 -8.69 3.30
CA VAL A 206 -17.23 -9.90 3.09
C VAL A 206 -17.45 -10.51 1.70
N LYS A 207 -18.69 -10.51 1.20
CA LYS A 207 -19.05 -11.08 -0.11
C LYS A 207 -18.40 -10.29 -1.24
N SER A 208 -18.51 -8.96 -1.20
CA SER A 208 -17.91 -8.06 -2.18
C SER A 208 -16.37 -8.12 -2.14
N CYS A 209 -15.78 -8.25 -0.93
CA CYS A 209 -14.34 -8.47 -0.77
C CYS A 209 -13.89 -9.78 -1.44
N ILE A 210 -14.58 -10.90 -1.21
CA ILE A 210 -14.28 -12.19 -1.87
C ILE A 210 -14.32 -12.03 -3.39
N ALA A 211 -15.40 -11.47 -3.93
CA ALA A 211 -15.57 -11.30 -5.37
C ALA A 211 -14.47 -10.41 -5.99
N CYS A 212 -14.07 -9.31 -5.30
CA CYS A 212 -12.96 -8.48 -5.74
C CYS A 212 -11.64 -9.23 -5.77
N LEU A 213 -11.31 -9.98 -4.70
CA LEU A 213 -10.04 -10.72 -4.60
C LEU A 213 -9.96 -11.87 -5.61
N GLU A 214 -11.06 -12.55 -5.93
CA GLU A 214 -11.11 -13.57 -6.98
C GLU A 214 -10.76 -12.97 -8.35
N ASN A 215 -11.36 -11.82 -8.70
CA ASN A 215 -11.03 -11.07 -9.92
C ASN A 215 -9.57 -10.60 -9.91
N ALA A 216 -9.11 -10.03 -8.80
CA ALA A 216 -7.74 -9.54 -8.63
C ALA A 216 -6.71 -10.68 -8.77
N SER A 217 -7.00 -11.85 -8.19
CA SER A 217 -6.11 -13.02 -8.27
C SER A 217 -5.95 -13.51 -9.71
N SER A 218 -7.04 -13.57 -10.46
CA SER A 218 -7.02 -13.98 -11.87
C SER A 218 -6.18 -13.01 -12.71
N SER A 219 -6.37 -11.69 -12.51
CA SER A 219 -5.64 -10.68 -13.27
C SER A 219 -4.17 -10.60 -12.88
N VAL A 220 -3.83 -10.66 -11.59
CA VAL A 220 -2.43 -10.58 -11.13
C VAL A 220 -1.62 -11.81 -11.53
N LEU A 221 -2.23 -13.00 -11.49
CA LEU A 221 -1.59 -14.24 -11.97
C LEU A 221 -1.34 -14.24 -13.47
N GLY A 222 -2.09 -13.45 -14.25
CA GLY A 222 -1.80 -13.16 -15.65
C GLY A 222 -0.47 -12.43 -15.87
N CYS A 223 0.11 -11.85 -14.85
CA CYS A 223 1.46 -11.27 -14.91
C CYS A 223 2.59 -12.31 -14.93
N LEU A 224 2.35 -13.56 -14.56
CA LEU A 224 3.40 -14.58 -14.68
C LEU A 224 3.78 -14.79 -16.14
N PRO A 225 5.08 -14.89 -16.49
CA PRO A 225 6.24 -15.17 -15.64
C PRO A 225 7.02 -13.96 -15.13
N TRP A 226 6.43 -12.76 -15.04
CA TRP A 226 7.10 -11.62 -14.42
C TRP A 226 7.38 -11.87 -12.93
N SER A 227 8.45 -11.29 -12.41
CA SER A 227 8.88 -11.44 -11.02
C SER A 227 7.93 -10.77 -10.02
N GLU A 228 7.12 -9.81 -10.49
CA GLU A 228 6.10 -9.14 -9.68
C GLU A 228 4.87 -8.77 -10.52
N GLY A 229 3.76 -8.58 -9.85
CA GLY A 229 2.52 -8.08 -10.41
C GLY A 229 1.63 -7.43 -9.36
N ARG A 230 0.83 -6.48 -9.81
CA ARG A 230 -0.16 -5.78 -8.99
C ARG A 230 -1.51 -5.83 -9.68
N ALA A 231 -2.56 -6.19 -8.95
CA ALA A 231 -3.95 -6.02 -9.38
C ALA A 231 -4.51 -4.77 -8.72
N LEU A 232 -5.00 -3.85 -9.56
CA LEU A 232 -5.55 -2.56 -9.19
C LEU A 232 -7.05 -2.60 -9.46
N ASN A 233 -7.80 -3.09 -8.48
CA ASN A 233 -9.25 -3.26 -8.62
C ASN A 233 -10.03 -2.21 -7.85
N THR A 234 -11.22 -1.91 -8.29
CA THR A 234 -12.11 -0.90 -7.71
C THR A 234 -12.31 -1.12 -6.20
N GLY A 235 -12.43 -2.37 -5.76
CA GLY A 235 -12.70 -2.74 -4.36
C GLY A 235 -11.52 -3.33 -3.59
N CYS A 236 -10.38 -3.59 -4.24
CA CYS A 236 -9.24 -4.23 -3.59
C CYS A 236 -7.93 -4.02 -4.33
N PHE A 237 -6.85 -4.31 -3.64
CA PHE A 237 -5.49 -4.35 -4.17
C PHE A 237 -4.86 -5.70 -3.90
N MET A 238 -4.05 -6.19 -4.82
CA MET A 238 -3.23 -7.36 -4.62
C MET A 238 -1.86 -7.16 -5.26
N ARG A 239 -0.80 -7.64 -4.59
CA ARG A 239 0.56 -7.65 -5.12
C ARG A 239 1.22 -8.97 -4.85
N PHE A 240 1.94 -9.53 -5.84
CA PHE A 240 2.95 -10.55 -5.60
C PHE A 240 4.33 -10.07 -6.04
N SER A 241 5.39 -10.59 -5.42
CA SER A 241 6.79 -10.30 -5.78
C SER A 241 7.70 -11.45 -5.38
N ASP A 242 8.84 -11.56 -6.06
CA ASP A 242 9.97 -12.41 -5.65
C ASP A 242 10.88 -11.73 -4.63
N SER A 243 10.66 -10.46 -4.36
CA SER A 243 11.39 -9.68 -3.35
C SER A 243 10.47 -9.39 -2.18
N ASP A 244 11.01 -9.49 -0.96
CA ASP A 244 10.27 -9.17 0.26
C ASP A 244 10.02 -7.65 0.30
N PHE A 245 8.77 -7.27 0.07
CA PHE A 245 8.29 -5.90 0.13
C PHE A 245 7.39 -5.65 1.35
N LEU A 246 7.11 -6.70 2.12
CA LEU A 246 6.21 -6.64 3.27
C LEU A 246 6.91 -5.93 4.43
N ASN A 247 6.24 -5.00 5.07
CA ASN A 247 6.75 -4.43 6.31
C ASN A 247 6.73 -5.52 7.39
N LYS A 248 7.84 -5.65 8.11
CA LYS A 248 7.94 -6.54 9.26
C LYS A 248 7.09 -5.95 10.38
N GLU A 249 6.30 -6.79 11.05
CA GLU A 249 5.67 -6.38 12.31
C GLU A 249 6.79 -6.00 13.29
N GLU A 250 6.71 -4.80 13.88
CA GLU A 250 7.51 -4.51 15.05
C GLU A 250 7.12 -5.55 16.11
N GLU A 251 8.05 -6.45 16.45
CA GLU A 251 7.91 -7.26 17.64
C GLU A 251 7.84 -6.30 18.83
N ASN A 252 6.62 -5.93 19.21
CA ASN A 252 6.38 -5.26 20.47
C ASN A 252 6.86 -6.21 21.57
N GLY A 253 8.11 -6.01 21.99
CA GLY A 253 8.70 -6.70 23.12
C GLY A 253 7.84 -6.46 24.34
N SER A 254 6.92 -7.39 24.59
CA SER A 254 6.28 -7.58 25.88
C SER A 254 7.38 -8.01 26.84
N SER A 255 8.17 -7.06 27.35
CA SER A 255 8.96 -7.27 28.56
C SER A 255 7.97 -7.35 29.72
N GLY A 256 7.48 -8.56 29.96
CA GLY A 256 6.81 -8.90 31.20
C GLY A 256 7.76 -8.66 32.37
N GLY A 257 7.64 -7.49 33.02
CA GLY A 257 8.19 -7.27 34.33
C GLY A 257 7.41 -8.13 35.33
N LYS A 258 8.12 -9.06 35.94
CA LYS A 258 7.71 -9.69 37.24
C LYS A 258 7.96 -8.71 38.35
#